data_4b4ba338670f004185df913b30e349c4
#
_entry.id   4b4ba338670f004185df913b30e349c4
#
_cell.length_a   1.000
_cell.length_b   1.000
_cell.length_c   1.000
_cell.angle_alpha   90.00
_cell.angle_beta   90.00
_cell.angle_gamma   90.00
#
_symmetry.space_group_name_H-M   'P 1'
#
loop_
_entity.id
_entity.type
_entity.pdbx_description
1 polymer ?
#
loop_
_entity_poly.entity_id
_entity_poly.type
_entity_poly.pdbx_seq_one_letter_code
_entity_poly.pdbx_strand_id
1 'polypeptide(L)'
;MTTDKFLASDSSSAMEEVVKKLGPDALIISTSKRGNKVEIEATNNFSNLAKQKDTKGNFSDVLHSKIDSLREKQRNRIYNREASNFEISASRNSSINQNQSSEMLKVREQINHLQTMLSGMVITDEKGLNEKTGSDVSLKLRQLEFTPKIVSSLKPAYYGLNLDRGRSAFLKAFANKIACEEVEDIFKSEVIFIAGPSGAGKTTLAAKIAARIMEEKRQERPTLVSAESELVNGRDDLSYYSKLLNLQKLNYKIDENCRSFANVCAGQKIVDISLIAEEGKYLIENVRNQLGATRVATILCLPSGSSKQLINHQINNYKDFNPIIAFTKVDECQIFPRELCALADKNVKIGFLTGSRTILGSLALSEPDVLFSHLESYIINELNHE
;
A
#
# COMPACT_ATOMS: atom_id res chain seq x y z
N MET A 1 12.04 17.79 -27.17
CA MET A 1 12.64 16.85 -26.22
C MET A 1 13.45 15.84 -26.99
N THR A 2 14.75 15.77 -26.75
CA THR A 2 15.56 14.66 -27.29
C THR A 2 15.76 13.66 -26.18
N THR A 3 14.86 12.68 -26.11
CA THR A 3 15.07 11.44 -25.38
C THR A 3 15.60 10.44 -26.37
N ASP A 4 16.70 9.83 -26.06
CA ASP A 4 17.28 8.76 -26.89
C ASP A 4 16.76 7.42 -26.41
N LYS A 5 16.43 6.54 -27.38
CA LYS A 5 15.99 5.17 -27.14
C LYS A 5 17.12 4.20 -27.47
N PHE A 6 17.37 3.28 -26.57
CA PHE A 6 18.41 2.26 -26.69
C PHE A 6 17.79 0.87 -26.65
N LEU A 7 18.15 0.02 -27.57
CA LEU A 7 17.61 -1.34 -27.74
C LEU A 7 18.75 -2.34 -27.71
N ALA A 8 18.79 -3.21 -26.71
CA ALA A 8 19.78 -4.27 -26.61
C ALA A 8 19.14 -5.64 -26.28
N SER A 9 19.95 -6.69 -26.32
CA SER A 9 19.51 -8.05 -25.98
C SER A 9 19.19 -8.24 -24.50
N ASP A 10 19.83 -7.47 -23.62
CA ASP A 10 19.68 -7.52 -22.19
C ASP A 10 19.84 -6.11 -21.56
N SER A 11 19.46 -5.99 -20.30
CA SER A 11 19.48 -4.70 -19.60
C SER A 11 20.90 -4.16 -19.37
N SER A 12 21.90 -5.04 -19.25
CA SER A 12 23.29 -4.64 -19.01
C SER A 12 23.88 -3.99 -20.25
N SER A 13 23.71 -4.64 -21.41
CA SER A 13 24.16 -4.13 -22.71
C SER A 13 23.44 -2.84 -23.11
N ALA A 14 22.13 -2.73 -22.82
CA ALA A 14 21.39 -1.50 -23.05
C ALA A 14 21.89 -0.33 -22.18
N MET A 15 22.26 -0.62 -20.93
CA MET A 15 22.81 0.34 -20.00
C MET A 15 24.21 0.83 -20.42
N GLU A 16 25.06 -0.08 -20.91
CA GLU A 16 26.38 0.26 -21.45
C GLU A 16 26.26 1.21 -22.66
N GLU A 17 25.30 0.98 -23.53
CA GLU A 17 25.03 1.88 -24.67
C GLU A 17 24.57 3.27 -24.21
N VAL A 18 23.71 3.34 -23.19
CA VAL A 18 23.28 4.62 -22.59
C VAL A 18 24.46 5.39 -22.04
N VAL A 19 25.31 4.72 -21.23
CA VAL A 19 26.51 5.35 -20.64
C VAL A 19 27.50 5.79 -21.71
N LYS A 20 27.69 4.99 -22.76
CA LYS A 20 28.61 5.29 -23.85
C LYS A 20 28.18 6.49 -24.68
N LYS A 21 26.84 6.71 -24.87
CA LYS A 21 26.31 7.75 -25.75
C LYS A 21 25.93 9.03 -25.00
N LEU A 22 25.36 8.91 -23.80
CA LEU A 22 24.83 10.02 -23.02
C LEU A 22 25.72 10.38 -21.81
N GLY A 23 26.72 9.54 -21.52
CA GLY A 23 27.63 9.70 -20.38
C GLY A 23 27.14 9.00 -19.10
N PRO A 24 28.00 8.93 -18.06
CA PRO A 24 27.70 8.25 -16.80
C PRO A 24 26.58 8.92 -16.01
N ASP A 25 26.28 10.18 -16.31
CA ASP A 25 25.23 10.97 -15.64
C ASP A 25 23.88 10.94 -16.38
N ALA A 26 23.71 10.06 -17.36
CA ALA A 26 22.45 9.92 -18.11
C ALA A 26 21.31 9.46 -17.21
N LEU A 27 20.16 10.11 -17.34
CA LEU A 27 18.96 9.80 -16.58
C LEU A 27 18.07 8.84 -17.37
N ILE A 28 17.77 7.69 -16.78
CA ILE A 28 16.87 6.70 -17.35
C ILE A 28 15.43 7.12 -17.02
N ILE A 29 14.63 7.32 -18.07
CA ILE A 29 13.23 7.74 -17.97
C ILE A 29 12.31 6.52 -17.90
N SER A 30 12.56 5.52 -18.75
CA SER A 30 11.76 4.29 -18.79
C SER A 30 12.57 3.10 -19.25
N THR A 31 12.20 1.91 -18.76
CA THR A 31 12.73 0.63 -19.23
C THR A 31 11.55 -0.28 -19.55
N SER A 32 11.50 -0.80 -20.78
CA SER A 32 10.45 -1.69 -21.23
C SER A 32 11.03 -2.91 -21.96
N LYS A 33 10.35 -4.06 -21.85
CA LYS A 33 10.75 -5.27 -22.57
C LYS A 33 9.86 -5.44 -23.80
N ARG A 34 10.46 -5.43 -24.99
CA ARG A 34 9.79 -5.69 -26.26
C ARG A 34 10.28 -7.03 -26.86
N GLY A 35 9.50 -8.08 -26.67
CA GLY A 35 9.90 -9.42 -27.13
C GLY A 35 11.17 -9.89 -26.39
N ASN A 36 12.23 -10.18 -27.17
CA ASN A 36 13.52 -10.66 -26.64
C ASN A 36 14.56 -9.53 -26.46
N LYS A 37 14.12 -8.25 -26.55
CA LYS A 37 15.01 -7.08 -26.41
C LYS A 37 14.51 -6.15 -25.30
N VAL A 38 15.44 -5.45 -24.66
CA VAL A 38 15.18 -4.43 -23.65
C VAL A 38 15.35 -3.06 -24.30
N GLU A 39 14.33 -2.21 -24.19
CA GLU A 39 14.33 -0.81 -24.62
C GLU A 39 14.48 0.09 -23.40
N ILE A 40 15.51 0.95 -23.41
CA ILE A 40 15.76 1.97 -22.37
C ILE A 40 15.63 3.34 -23.02
N GLU A 41 14.80 4.20 -22.42
CA GLU A 41 14.75 5.62 -22.76
C GLU A 41 15.57 6.41 -21.75
N ALA A 42 16.52 7.23 -22.21
CA ALA A 42 17.38 8.00 -21.36
C ALA A 42 17.62 9.42 -21.90
N THR A 43 17.98 10.37 -21.02
CA THR A 43 18.33 11.75 -21.36
C THR A 43 19.45 12.26 -20.46
N ASN A 44 20.23 13.20 -20.96
CA ASN A 44 21.22 13.94 -20.17
C ASN A 44 20.78 15.37 -19.79
N ASN A 45 19.55 15.77 -20.10
CA ASN A 45 19.05 17.12 -19.89
C ASN A 45 18.05 17.18 -18.72
N PHE A 46 18.52 17.59 -17.54
CA PHE A 46 17.77 17.64 -16.28
C PHE A 46 16.74 18.79 -16.22
N SER A 47 16.90 19.85 -17.02
CA SER A 47 16.06 21.05 -16.93
C SER A 47 14.63 20.88 -17.45
N ASN A 48 14.33 19.79 -18.17
CA ASN A 48 13.03 19.55 -18.80
C ASN A 48 12.13 18.56 -18.05
N LEU A 49 12.60 17.89 -17.00
CA LEU A 49 11.79 16.97 -16.18
C LEU A 49 10.70 17.70 -15.40
N ALA A 50 10.92 18.96 -15.04
CA ALA A 50 9.93 19.78 -14.34
C ALA A 50 8.72 20.20 -15.22
N LYS A 51 8.83 20.08 -16.55
CA LYS A 51 7.76 20.48 -17.49
C LYS A 51 6.87 19.31 -17.96
N GLN A 52 7.21 18.06 -17.64
CA GLN A 52 6.38 16.89 -17.97
C GLN A 52 5.31 16.55 -16.91
N LYS A 53 4.97 17.50 -16.04
CA LYS A 53 3.97 17.33 -14.98
C LYS A 53 2.52 17.11 -15.49
N ASP A 54 2.25 17.33 -16.77
CA ASP A 54 0.86 17.37 -17.25
C ASP A 54 0.36 16.09 -17.96
N THR A 55 1.17 15.02 -18.03
CA THR A 55 0.76 13.82 -18.80
C THR A 55 0.98 12.47 -18.15
N LYS A 56 1.54 12.40 -16.92
CA LYS A 56 1.57 11.17 -16.15
C LYS A 56 0.97 11.45 -14.77
N GLY A 57 -0.29 11.09 -14.58
CA GLY A 57 -0.99 11.22 -13.32
C GLY A 57 -0.17 10.64 -12.14
N ASN A 58 -0.29 11.26 -10.98
CA ASN A 58 0.28 10.77 -9.73
C ASN A 58 -0.12 9.31 -9.51
N PHE A 59 0.67 8.54 -8.77
CA PHE A 59 0.34 7.16 -8.43
C PHE A 59 -1.08 7.05 -7.81
N SER A 60 -1.50 8.08 -7.07
CA SER A 60 -2.87 8.22 -6.59
C SER A 60 -3.88 8.22 -7.74
N ASP A 61 -3.63 8.99 -8.81
CA ASP A 61 -4.51 9.06 -9.98
C ASP A 61 -4.49 7.74 -10.76
N VAL A 62 -3.32 7.08 -10.82
CA VAL A 62 -3.18 5.74 -11.43
C VAL A 62 -3.92 4.69 -10.60
N LEU A 63 -3.86 4.79 -9.26
CA LEU A 63 -4.61 3.92 -8.36
C LEU A 63 -6.12 4.14 -8.54
N HIS A 64 -6.56 5.41 -8.56
CA HIS A 64 -7.96 5.76 -8.81
C HIS A 64 -8.42 5.33 -10.21
N SER A 65 -7.64 5.59 -11.26
CA SER A 65 -7.97 5.18 -12.62
C SER A 65 -8.04 3.66 -12.80
N LYS A 66 -7.17 2.92 -12.09
CA LYS A 66 -7.20 1.46 -12.09
C LYS A 66 -8.42 0.91 -11.35
N ILE A 67 -8.81 1.55 -10.25
CA ILE A 67 -10.04 1.25 -9.51
C ILE A 67 -11.26 1.54 -10.39
N ASP A 68 -11.30 2.69 -11.07
CA ASP A 68 -12.41 3.08 -11.95
C ASP A 68 -12.51 2.18 -13.20
N SER A 69 -11.37 1.78 -13.78
CA SER A 69 -11.34 0.82 -14.89
C SER A 69 -11.85 -0.57 -14.49
N LEU A 70 -11.64 -0.98 -13.25
CA LEU A 70 -12.20 -2.21 -12.71
C LEU A 70 -13.72 -2.09 -12.50
N ARG A 71 -14.21 -0.93 -12.03
CA ARG A 71 -15.65 -0.63 -11.90
C ARG A 71 -16.35 -0.62 -13.25
N GLU A 72 -15.73 -0.07 -14.29
CA GLU A 72 -16.28 0.00 -15.64
C GLU A 72 -16.31 -1.38 -16.32
N LYS A 73 -15.27 -2.19 -16.16
CA LYS A 73 -15.25 -3.59 -16.60
C LYS A 73 -16.34 -4.43 -15.92
N GLN A 74 -16.70 -4.12 -14.69
CA GLN A 74 -17.77 -4.81 -13.97
C GLN A 74 -19.15 -4.38 -14.46
N ARG A 75 -19.38 -3.08 -14.67
CA ARG A 75 -20.65 -2.61 -15.27
C ARG A 75 -20.92 -3.28 -16.61
N ASN A 76 -19.88 -3.40 -17.44
CA ASN A 76 -19.98 -4.06 -18.74
C ASN A 76 -20.20 -5.59 -18.63
N ARG A 77 -19.65 -6.24 -17.58
CA ARG A 77 -19.90 -7.68 -17.33
C ARG A 77 -21.31 -7.94 -16.81
N ILE A 78 -21.84 -7.08 -15.96
CA ILE A 78 -23.24 -7.18 -15.49
C ILE A 78 -24.19 -6.97 -16.67
N TYR A 79 -23.96 -5.95 -17.50
CA TYR A 79 -24.76 -5.66 -18.69
C TYR A 79 -24.74 -6.82 -19.69
N ASN A 80 -23.56 -7.41 -19.93
CA ASN A 80 -23.43 -8.57 -20.83
C ASN A 80 -24.01 -9.86 -20.21
N ARG A 81 -24.06 -10.03 -18.90
CA ARG A 81 -24.75 -11.16 -18.23
C ARG A 81 -26.26 -11.03 -18.31
N GLU A 82 -26.78 -9.82 -18.15
CA GLU A 82 -28.22 -9.59 -18.34
C GLU A 82 -28.61 -9.75 -19.80
N ALA A 83 -27.83 -9.28 -20.76
CA ALA A 83 -28.04 -9.48 -22.18
C ALA A 83 -27.97 -10.96 -22.60
N SER A 84 -26.99 -11.72 -22.10
CA SER A 84 -26.84 -13.15 -22.39
C SER A 84 -27.95 -14.00 -21.76
N ASN A 85 -28.45 -13.60 -20.59
CA ASN A 85 -29.61 -14.27 -19.98
C ASN A 85 -30.92 -13.98 -20.74
N PHE A 86 -31.01 -12.84 -21.45
CA PHE A 86 -32.21 -12.52 -22.28
C PHE A 86 -32.18 -13.27 -23.61
N GLU A 87 -31.03 -13.51 -24.21
CA GLU A 87 -30.90 -14.29 -25.45
C GLU A 87 -31.07 -15.81 -25.25
N ILE A 88 -30.69 -16.35 -24.07
CA ILE A 88 -30.83 -17.75 -23.73
C ILE A 88 -32.31 -18.11 -23.44
N SER A 89 -33.12 -17.13 -23.02
CA SER A 89 -34.54 -17.33 -22.78
C SER A 89 -35.40 -17.33 -24.05
N ALA A 90 -34.89 -16.85 -25.19
CA ALA A 90 -35.62 -16.76 -26.44
C ALA A 90 -35.47 -17.98 -27.38
N SER A 91 -34.59 -18.95 -27.09
CA SER A 91 -34.27 -20.04 -28.04
C SER A 91 -34.38 -21.48 -27.51
N ARG A 92 -35.14 -21.73 -26.44
CA ARG A 92 -35.46 -23.12 -26.03
C ARG A 92 -36.91 -23.31 -25.57
N ASN A 93 -37.78 -23.35 -26.52
CA ASN A 93 -39.01 -24.10 -26.39
C ASN A 93 -38.73 -25.59 -26.66
N SER A 94 -38.43 -26.35 -25.62
CA SER A 94 -38.71 -27.79 -25.58
C SER A 94 -38.78 -28.23 -24.12
N SER A 95 -39.97 -28.57 -23.74
CA SER A 95 -40.39 -29.22 -22.51
C SER A 95 -39.55 -30.42 -22.14
N ILE A 96 -38.73 -30.34 -21.09
CA ILE A 96 -38.27 -31.46 -20.20
C ILE A 96 -37.25 -31.03 -19.11
N ASN A 97 -36.95 -29.75 -18.84
CA ASN A 97 -35.95 -29.43 -17.81
C ASN A 97 -36.34 -28.36 -16.78
N GLN A 98 -37.58 -27.96 -16.67
CA GLN A 98 -38.02 -26.95 -15.69
C GLN A 98 -37.95 -27.43 -14.22
N ASN A 99 -38.08 -28.73 -13.97
CA ASN A 99 -38.04 -29.25 -12.60
C ASN A 99 -36.61 -29.35 -12.05
N GLN A 100 -35.63 -29.72 -12.87
CA GLN A 100 -34.24 -29.85 -12.41
C GLN A 100 -33.55 -28.49 -12.12
N SER A 101 -33.84 -27.45 -12.89
CA SER A 101 -33.31 -26.12 -12.62
C SER A 101 -33.94 -25.47 -11.39
N SER A 102 -35.22 -25.70 -11.13
CA SER A 102 -35.88 -25.21 -9.91
C SER A 102 -35.45 -25.95 -8.64
N GLU A 103 -35.16 -27.24 -8.75
CA GLU A 103 -34.58 -28.02 -7.65
C GLU A 103 -33.15 -27.64 -7.35
N MET A 104 -32.32 -27.39 -8.37
CA MET A 104 -30.96 -26.92 -8.21
C MET A 104 -30.89 -25.52 -7.56
N LEU A 105 -31.79 -24.63 -7.92
CA LEU A 105 -31.91 -23.31 -7.26
C LEU A 105 -32.33 -23.46 -5.79
N LYS A 106 -33.28 -24.32 -5.48
CA LYS A 106 -33.73 -24.63 -4.11
C LYS A 106 -32.58 -25.24 -3.28
N VAL A 107 -31.85 -26.19 -3.86
CA VAL A 107 -30.67 -26.78 -3.19
C VAL A 107 -29.60 -25.75 -2.94
N ARG A 108 -29.35 -24.85 -3.89
CA ARG A 108 -28.38 -23.75 -3.72
C ARG A 108 -28.83 -22.76 -2.64
N GLU A 109 -30.08 -22.40 -2.58
CA GLU A 109 -30.67 -21.59 -1.50
C GLU A 109 -30.58 -22.30 -0.15
N GLN A 110 -30.82 -23.61 -0.09
CA GLN A 110 -30.67 -24.39 1.14
C GLN A 110 -29.23 -24.47 1.60
N ILE A 111 -28.26 -24.63 0.68
CA ILE A 111 -26.82 -24.62 1.00
C ILE A 111 -26.42 -23.25 1.53
N ASN A 112 -26.83 -22.18 0.89
CA ASN A 112 -26.57 -20.82 1.36
C ASN A 112 -27.21 -20.56 2.73
N HIS A 113 -28.41 -21.06 2.96
CA HIS A 113 -29.10 -20.95 4.24
C HIS A 113 -28.39 -21.75 5.35
N LEU A 114 -27.93 -22.96 5.05
CA LEU A 114 -27.13 -23.79 5.98
C LEU A 114 -25.79 -23.16 6.27
N GLN A 115 -25.11 -22.60 5.27
CA GLN A 115 -23.87 -21.85 5.48
C GLN A 115 -24.09 -20.63 6.37
N THR A 116 -25.20 -19.92 6.17
CA THR A 116 -25.60 -18.78 7.01
C THR A 116 -25.91 -19.23 8.43
N MET A 117 -26.62 -20.34 8.61
CA MET A 117 -26.92 -20.93 9.94
C MET A 117 -25.64 -21.41 10.67
N LEU A 118 -24.75 -22.15 9.97
CA LEU A 118 -23.49 -22.61 10.54
C LEU A 118 -22.59 -21.44 10.93
N SER A 119 -22.49 -20.43 10.09
CA SER A 119 -21.77 -19.18 10.40
C SER A 119 -22.41 -18.45 11.57
N GLY A 120 -23.74 -18.47 11.68
CA GLY A 120 -24.50 -17.94 12.81
C GLY A 120 -24.24 -18.71 14.12
N MET A 121 -24.13 -20.04 14.07
CA MET A 121 -23.82 -20.87 15.25
C MET A 121 -22.42 -20.63 15.80
N VAL A 122 -21.44 -20.44 14.93
CA VAL A 122 -20.07 -20.06 15.35
C VAL A 122 -20.03 -18.67 16.01
N ILE A 123 -21.02 -17.81 15.72
CA ILE A 123 -21.13 -16.47 16.30
C ILE A 123 -21.85 -16.46 17.64
N THR A 124 -22.77 -17.38 17.88
CA THR A 124 -23.56 -17.44 19.15
C THR A 124 -22.75 -17.90 20.35
N ASP A 125 -21.61 -18.57 20.15
CA ASP A 125 -20.73 -18.97 21.26
C ASP A 125 -20.00 -17.80 21.94
N GLU A 126 -19.97 -16.62 21.33
CA GLU A 126 -19.27 -15.45 21.89
C GLU A 126 -20.12 -14.32 22.49
N LYS A 127 -21.39 -14.50 22.77
CA LYS A 127 -22.38 -13.60 23.41
C LYS A 127 -23.61 -13.34 22.57
N GLY A 128 -24.69 -13.94 23.02
CA GLY A 128 -26.07 -13.80 22.61
C GLY A 128 -26.49 -12.69 21.65
N LEU A 129 -26.74 -13.03 20.40
CA LEU A 129 -27.29 -12.13 19.40
C LEU A 129 -28.80 -12.38 19.25
N ASN A 130 -29.58 -11.57 19.93
CA ASN A 130 -31.03 -11.45 19.74
C ASN A 130 -31.38 -10.19 18.95
N GLU A 131 -30.89 -10.03 17.71
CA GLU A 131 -31.34 -8.91 16.86
C GLU A 131 -31.26 -9.27 15.37
N LYS A 132 -32.41 -9.44 14.73
CA LYS A 132 -32.58 -9.95 13.37
C LYS A 132 -32.08 -9.04 12.23
N THR A 133 -31.80 -7.76 12.44
CA THR A 133 -31.49 -6.80 11.37
C THR A 133 -30.02 -6.41 11.24
N GLY A 134 -29.19 -6.65 12.25
CA GLY A 134 -27.74 -6.42 12.17
C GLY A 134 -26.92 -7.67 11.88
N SER A 135 -27.55 -8.85 11.92
CA SER A 135 -26.88 -10.14 11.77
C SER A 135 -26.32 -10.35 10.37
N ASP A 136 -27.04 -9.95 9.33
CA ASP A 136 -26.65 -10.23 7.95
C ASP A 136 -25.43 -9.40 7.51
N VAL A 137 -25.39 -8.11 7.84
CA VAL A 137 -24.22 -7.27 7.56
C VAL A 137 -23.00 -7.75 8.34
N SER A 138 -23.16 -8.03 9.63
CA SER A 138 -22.11 -8.52 10.50
C SER A 138 -21.53 -9.86 10.01
N LEU A 139 -22.40 -10.77 9.59
CA LEU A 139 -22.02 -12.06 9.06
C LEU A 139 -21.22 -11.95 7.76
N LYS A 140 -21.72 -11.14 6.80
CA LYS A 140 -21.04 -10.92 5.52
C LYS A 140 -19.67 -10.24 5.70
N LEU A 141 -19.56 -9.29 6.64
CA LEU A 141 -18.26 -8.67 6.97
C LEU A 141 -17.25 -9.69 7.53
N ARG A 142 -17.72 -10.66 8.32
CA ARG A 142 -16.86 -11.73 8.83
C ARG A 142 -16.42 -12.71 7.73
N GLN A 143 -17.31 -13.04 6.78
CA GLN A 143 -16.94 -13.81 5.59
C GLN A 143 -15.87 -13.12 4.76
N LEU A 144 -15.86 -11.77 4.75
CA LEU A 144 -14.86 -10.92 4.12
C LEU A 144 -13.58 -10.71 4.97
N GLU A 145 -13.32 -11.60 5.92
CA GLU A 145 -12.12 -11.62 6.77
C GLU A 145 -11.99 -10.46 7.77
N PHE A 146 -13.04 -9.66 8.01
CA PHE A 146 -13.01 -8.68 9.10
C PHE A 146 -13.12 -9.38 10.45
N THR A 147 -12.28 -8.97 11.41
CA THR A 147 -12.29 -9.59 12.74
C THR A 147 -13.55 -9.27 13.52
N PRO A 148 -14.06 -10.20 14.37
CA PRO A 148 -15.24 -9.98 15.21
C PRO A 148 -15.15 -8.71 16.05
N LYS A 149 -13.98 -8.43 16.60
CA LYS A 149 -13.72 -7.26 17.43
C LYS A 149 -13.95 -5.95 16.66
N ILE A 150 -13.44 -5.86 15.44
CA ILE A 150 -13.61 -4.67 14.59
C ILE A 150 -15.07 -4.53 14.15
N VAL A 151 -15.68 -5.61 13.69
CA VAL A 151 -17.10 -5.63 13.29
C VAL A 151 -17.98 -5.14 14.44
N SER A 152 -17.77 -5.64 15.68
CA SER A 152 -18.52 -5.23 16.85
C SER A 152 -18.24 -3.77 17.24
N SER A 153 -17.00 -3.31 17.17
CA SER A 153 -16.63 -1.93 17.54
C SER A 153 -17.23 -0.87 16.63
N LEU A 154 -17.49 -1.22 15.37
CA LEU A 154 -18.08 -0.35 14.37
C LEU A 154 -19.59 -0.60 14.13
N LYS A 155 -20.23 -1.43 14.97
CA LYS A 155 -21.66 -1.72 14.89
C LYS A 155 -22.53 -0.45 14.80
N PRO A 156 -22.28 0.63 15.53
CA PRO A 156 -23.09 1.85 15.44
C PRO A 156 -23.13 2.47 14.03
N ALA A 157 -22.10 2.26 13.21
CA ALA A 157 -22.03 2.84 11.86
C ALA A 157 -22.98 2.15 10.86
N TYR A 158 -23.31 0.89 11.05
CA TYR A 158 -24.11 0.10 10.10
C TYR A 158 -25.40 -0.48 10.68
N TYR A 159 -25.65 -0.26 11.97
CA TYR A 159 -26.85 -0.80 12.63
C TYR A 159 -28.14 -0.26 12.01
N GLY A 160 -29.09 -1.15 11.75
CA GLY A 160 -30.39 -0.78 11.17
C GLY A 160 -30.39 -0.51 9.65
N LEU A 161 -29.22 -0.62 8.99
CA LEU A 161 -29.10 -0.45 7.54
C LEU A 161 -29.28 -1.80 6.82
N ASN A 162 -29.73 -1.75 5.57
CA ASN A 162 -29.76 -2.93 4.69
C ASN A 162 -28.29 -3.37 4.34
N LEU A 163 -28.15 -4.57 3.77
CA LEU A 163 -26.85 -5.20 3.54
C LEU A 163 -25.87 -4.29 2.77
N ASP A 164 -26.27 -3.69 1.66
CA ASP A 164 -25.37 -2.88 0.82
C ASP A 164 -24.99 -1.56 1.47
N ARG A 165 -25.97 -0.85 2.03
CA ARG A 165 -25.72 0.42 2.75
C ARG A 165 -24.94 0.18 4.03
N GLY A 166 -25.25 -0.88 4.76
CA GLY A 166 -24.55 -1.25 5.98
C GLY A 166 -23.08 -1.60 5.73
N ARG A 167 -22.82 -2.37 4.65
CA ARG A 167 -21.47 -2.68 4.21
C ARG A 167 -20.68 -1.42 3.86
N SER A 168 -21.23 -0.55 3.02
CA SER A 168 -20.57 0.70 2.63
C SER A 168 -20.33 1.61 3.83
N ALA A 169 -21.29 1.75 4.75
CA ALA A 169 -21.15 2.55 5.97
C ALA A 169 -20.05 1.99 6.89
N PHE A 170 -19.99 0.65 7.07
CA PHE A 170 -18.93 0.01 7.81
C PHE A 170 -17.55 0.28 7.20
N LEU A 171 -17.40 0.10 5.86
CA LEU A 171 -16.13 0.32 5.18
C LEU A 171 -15.64 1.75 5.31
N LYS A 172 -16.56 2.73 5.21
CA LYS A 172 -16.25 4.15 5.40
C LYS A 172 -15.79 4.43 6.84
N ALA A 173 -16.50 3.90 7.83
CA ALA A 173 -16.13 4.05 9.24
C ALA A 173 -14.80 3.35 9.54
N PHE A 174 -14.55 2.19 8.94
CA PHE A 174 -13.30 1.47 9.11
C PHE A 174 -12.12 2.19 8.44
N ALA A 175 -12.29 2.71 7.23
CA ALA A 175 -11.28 3.52 6.55
C ALA A 175 -10.90 4.75 7.38
N ASN A 176 -11.88 5.49 7.90
CA ASN A 176 -11.65 6.62 8.83
C ASN A 176 -10.88 6.18 10.09
N LYS A 177 -11.19 5.00 10.62
CA LYS A 177 -10.52 4.48 11.82
C LYS A 177 -9.05 4.21 11.60
N ILE A 178 -8.63 3.72 10.43
CA ILE A 178 -7.24 3.31 10.16
C ILE A 178 -6.43 4.34 9.38
N ALA A 179 -7.05 5.31 8.73
CA ALA A 179 -6.36 6.40 8.05
C ALA A 179 -5.60 7.29 9.05
N CYS A 180 -4.47 7.82 8.63
CA CYS A 180 -3.76 8.87 9.35
C CYS A 180 -4.22 10.22 8.80
N GLU A 181 -4.84 11.05 9.63
CA GLU A 181 -5.34 12.37 9.24
C GLU A 181 -4.20 13.40 9.07
N GLU A 182 -3.11 13.23 9.82
CA GLU A 182 -1.99 14.20 9.89
C GLU A 182 -0.73 13.66 9.17
N VAL A 183 -0.91 12.97 8.05
CA VAL A 183 0.23 12.37 7.31
C VAL A 183 1.23 13.42 6.85
N GLU A 184 0.76 14.61 6.48
CA GLU A 184 1.62 15.70 6.01
C GLU A 184 2.57 16.23 7.09
N ASP A 185 2.23 16.08 8.38
CA ASP A 185 3.11 16.50 9.47
C ASP A 185 4.38 15.67 9.56
N ILE A 186 4.38 14.46 9.02
CA ILE A 186 5.60 13.63 8.89
C ILE A 186 6.66 14.37 8.07
N PHE A 187 6.25 15.05 6.98
CA PHE A 187 7.17 15.79 6.12
C PHE A 187 7.74 17.05 6.76
N LYS A 188 7.21 17.45 7.93
CA LYS A 188 7.74 18.56 8.73
C LYS A 188 8.75 18.10 9.78
N SER A 189 8.84 16.78 10.03
CA SER A 189 9.78 16.22 11.02
C SER A 189 11.23 16.44 10.58
N GLU A 190 12.11 16.71 11.52
CA GLU A 190 13.53 16.89 11.24
C GLU A 190 14.22 15.58 10.89
N VAL A 191 13.77 14.49 11.52
CA VAL A 191 14.27 13.15 11.26
C VAL A 191 13.11 12.21 11.01
N ILE A 192 13.14 11.51 9.88
CA ILE A 192 12.17 10.50 9.50
C ILE A 192 12.87 9.15 9.47
N PHE A 193 12.56 8.28 10.40
CA PHE A 193 13.05 6.91 10.44
C PHE A 193 12.14 5.97 9.65
N ILE A 194 12.72 5.12 8.82
CA ILE A 194 12.03 4.07 8.08
C ILE A 194 12.52 2.72 8.58
N ALA A 195 11.67 2.06 9.35
CA ALA A 195 11.90 0.74 9.91
C ALA A 195 11.03 -0.32 9.22
N GLY A 196 11.29 -1.59 9.48
CA GLY A 196 10.50 -2.71 8.95
C GLY A 196 11.34 -3.91 8.59
N PRO A 197 10.72 -5.03 8.21
CA PRO A 197 11.43 -6.27 7.90
C PRO A 197 12.34 -6.13 6.67
N SER A 198 13.28 -7.06 6.54
CA SER A 198 14.11 -7.14 5.34
C SER A 198 13.25 -7.36 4.09
N GLY A 199 13.61 -6.73 2.99
CA GLY A 199 12.88 -6.84 1.74
C GLY A 199 11.53 -6.09 1.70
N ALA A 200 11.17 -5.33 2.74
CA ALA A 200 9.94 -4.54 2.79
C ALA A 200 9.94 -3.31 1.87
N GLY A 201 11.05 -2.97 1.24
CA GLY A 201 11.15 -1.78 0.37
C GLY A 201 11.46 -0.48 1.11
N LYS A 202 12.09 -0.55 2.29
CA LYS A 202 12.49 0.61 3.10
C LYS A 202 13.30 1.64 2.31
N THR A 203 14.36 1.19 1.65
CA THR A 203 15.26 2.04 0.85
C THR A 203 14.51 2.74 -0.29
N THR A 204 13.63 2.03 -0.98
CA THR A 204 12.78 2.62 -2.02
C THR A 204 11.79 3.62 -1.44
N LEU A 205 11.22 3.32 -0.27
CA LEU A 205 10.31 4.24 0.43
C LEU A 205 11.05 5.51 0.87
N ALA A 206 12.28 5.38 1.36
CA ALA A 206 13.14 6.54 1.71
C ALA A 206 13.32 7.49 0.52
N ALA A 207 13.62 6.93 -0.65
CA ALA A 207 13.76 7.70 -1.88
C ALA A 207 12.44 8.39 -2.30
N LYS A 208 11.29 7.69 -2.16
CA LYS A 208 9.97 8.26 -2.49
C LYS A 208 9.56 9.39 -1.56
N ILE A 209 9.83 9.25 -0.27
CA ILE A 209 9.59 10.30 0.72
C ILE A 209 10.48 11.51 0.42
N ALA A 210 11.77 11.29 0.13
CA ALA A 210 12.68 12.36 -0.27
C ALA A 210 12.19 13.10 -1.51
N ALA A 211 11.77 12.35 -2.53
CA ALA A 211 11.21 12.93 -3.75
C ALA A 211 9.96 13.77 -3.47
N ARG A 212 9.05 13.27 -2.62
CA ARG A 212 7.84 13.99 -2.20
C ARG A 212 8.17 15.30 -1.49
N ILE A 213 9.11 15.29 -0.54
CA ILE A 213 9.57 16.50 0.16
C ILE A 213 10.12 17.52 -0.82
N MET A 214 10.94 17.09 -1.79
CA MET A 214 11.49 17.98 -2.82
C MET A 214 10.41 18.54 -3.76
N GLU A 215 9.36 17.80 -4.03
CA GLU A 215 8.21 18.28 -4.83
C GLU A 215 7.43 19.36 -4.11
N GLU A 216 7.19 19.21 -2.81
CA GLU A 216 6.43 20.16 -1.98
C GLU A 216 7.28 21.39 -1.61
N LYS A 217 8.50 21.14 -1.17
CA LYS A 217 9.42 22.16 -0.67
C LYS A 217 10.61 22.32 -1.64
N ARG A 218 10.43 23.01 -2.74
CA ARG A 218 11.41 23.11 -3.84
C ARG A 218 12.82 23.51 -3.45
N GLN A 219 13.02 24.13 -2.32
CA GLN A 219 14.33 24.60 -1.82
C GLN A 219 14.96 23.68 -0.77
N GLU A 220 14.19 22.81 -0.12
CA GLU A 220 14.70 21.90 0.89
C GLU A 220 15.14 20.58 0.23
N ARG A 221 16.40 20.21 0.51
CA ARG A 221 16.96 18.93 0.07
C ARG A 221 17.26 18.08 1.29
N PRO A 222 16.47 17.03 1.54
CA PRO A 222 16.72 16.16 2.66
C PRO A 222 18.00 15.35 2.43
N THR A 223 18.67 14.98 3.51
CA THR A 223 19.80 14.06 3.48
C THR A 223 19.31 12.63 3.67
N LEU A 224 19.73 11.72 2.79
CA LEU A 224 19.50 10.30 2.94
C LEU A 224 20.55 9.69 3.86
N VAL A 225 20.14 8.98 4.89
CA VAL A 225 21.04 8.33 5.85
C VAL A 225 20.81 6.83 5.83
N SER A 226 21.87 6.06 5.56
CA SER A 226 21.86 4.60 5.75
C SER A 226 22.37 4.28 7.14
N ALA A 227 21.49 3.73 7.99
CA ALA A 227 21.89 3.20 9.29
C ALA A 227 22.15 1.70 9.17
N GLU A 228 23.43 1.32 9.22
CA GLU A 228 23.90 -0.05 8.98
C GLU A 228 24.67 -0.60 10.18
N SER A 229 24.56 -1.90 10.41
CA SER A 229 25.43 -2.61 11.32
C SER A 229 26.77 -2.91 10.66
N GLU A 230 27.85 -2.97 11.45
CA GLU A 230 29.19 -3.31 10.94
C GLU A 230 29.26 -4.70 10.26
N LEU A 231 28.29 -5.58 10.57
CA LEU A 231 28.27 -6.95 10.12
C LEU A 231 27.56 -7.15 8.76
N VAL A 232 26.92 -6.14 8.20
CA VAL A 232 26.11 -6.27 6.98
C VAL A 232 26.81 -5.57 5.81
N ASN A 233 27.52 -6.33 4.99
CA ASN A 233 27.94 -5.90 3.65
C ASN A 233 26.77 -6.00 2.67
N GLY A 234 25.77 -5.11 2.79
CA GLY A 234 24.61 -5.06 1.91
C GLY A 234 24.89 -4.32 0.59
N ARG A 235 24.01 -4.50 -0.40
CA ARG A 235 23.99 -3.64 -1.60
C ARG A 235 23.62 -2.23 -1.17
N ASP A 236 24.41 -1.27 -1.62
CA ASP A 236 24.20 0.15 -1.34
C ASP A 236 23.16 0.76 -2.31
N ASP A 237 21.93 0.23 -2.23
CA ASP A 237 20.82 0.70 -3.07
C ASP A 237 20.47 2.17 -2.79
N LEU A 238 20.75 2.67 -1.58
CA LEU A 238 20.50 4.06 -1.22
C LEU A 238 21.43 5.03 -1.97
N SER A 239 22.66 4.62 -2.30
CA SER A 239 23.57 5.40 -3.15
C SER A 239 23.04 5.59 -4.57
N TYR A 240 22.35 4.60 -5.11
CA TYR A 240 21.68 4.74 -6.42
C TYR A 240 20.61 5.83 -6.36
N TYR A 241 19.74 5.80 -5.34
CA TYR A 241 18.67 6.79 -5.20
C TYR A 241 19.20 8.18 -4.85
N SER A 242 20.27 8.30 -4.06
CA SER A 242 20.87 9.61 -3.74
C SER A 242 21.43 10.29 -5.00
N LYS A 243 22.08 9.55 -5.88
CA LYS A 243 22.54 10.05 -7.18
C LYS A 243 21.36 10.43 -8.08
N LEU A 244 20.33 9.57 -8.19
CA LEU A 244 19.14 9.81 -9.00
C LEU A 244 18.40 11.10 -8.60
N LEU A 245 18.29 11.37 -7.30
CA LEU A 245 17.61 12.54 -6.75
C LEU A 245 18.55 13.74 -6.53
N ASN A 246 19.84 13.58 -6.80
CA ASN A 246 20.87 14.56 -6.51
C ASN A 246 20.84 15.03 -5.04
N LEU A 247 20.82 14.06 -4.12
CA LEU A 247 20.78 14.27 -2.67
C LEU A 247 22.07 13.82 -2.02
N GLN A 248 22.41 14.44 -0.88
CA GLN A 248 23.49 13.97 -0.03
C GLN A 248 23.10 12.62 0.58
N LYS A 249 24.05 11.67 0.58
CA LYS A 249 23.95 10.43 1.33
C LYS A 249 25.02 10.37 2.40
N LEU A 250 24.64 9.85 3.57
CA LEU A 250 25.52 9.57 4.67
C LEU A 250 25.33 8.13 5.13
N ASN A 251 26.43 7.48 5.47
CA ASN A 251 26.40 6.19 6.18
C ASN A 251 26.61 6.46 7.66
N TYR A 252 25.67 6.00 8.45
CA TYR A 252 25.73 6.12 9.90
C TYR A 252 25.94 4.74 10.52
N LYS A 253 27.04 4.59 11.23
CA LYS A 253 27.32 3.40 12.04
C LYS A 253 26.93 3.69 13.47
N ILE A 254 26.23 2.75 14.09
CA ILE A 254 25.88 2.88 15.50
C ILE A 254 27.16 2.70 16.31
N ASP A 255 27.58 3.75 17.01
CA ASP A 255 28.58 3.71 18.05
C ASP A 255 27.90 3.74 19.43
N GLU A 256 28.64 3.35 20.47
CA GLU A 256 28.12 3.30 21.84
C GLU A 256 27.65 4.67 22.36
N ASN A 257 27.99 5.75 21.69
CA ASN A 257 27.67 7.10 22.15
C ASN A 257 26.55 7.80 21.39
N CYS A 258 26.15 7.38 20.18
CA CYS A 258 25.13 8.01 19.31
C CYS A 258 25.07 9.56 19.35
N ARG A 259 26.09 10.21 19.94
CA ARG A 259 26.10 11.64 20.28
C ARG A 259 26.18 12.54 19.06
N SER A 260 26.59 12.00 17.94
CA SER A 260 26.86 12.76 16.73
C SER A 260 25.70 12.84 15.75
N PHE A 261 24.61 12.05 15.92
CA PHE A 261 23.58 11.97 14.91
C PHE A 261 22.86 13.30 14.65
N ALA A 262 22.56 14.06 15.70
CA ALA A 262 21.94 15.39 15.56
C ALA A 262 22.84 16.37 14.80
N ASN A 263 24.15 16.22 14.90
CA ASN A 263 25.16 17.11 14.32
C ASN A 263 25.69 16.63 12.96
N VAL A 264 25.26 15.46 12.47
CA VAL A 264 25.81 14.82 11.27
C VAL A 264 25.58 15.65 10.00
N CYS A 265 24.50 16.41 9.93
CA CYS A 265 24.25 17.38 8.85
C CYS A 265 23.16 18.37 9.25
N ALA A 266 23.16 19.54 8.64
CA ALA A 266 22.05 20.48 8.74
C ALA A 266 20.86 20.01 7.91
N GLY A 267 19.63 20.35 8.33
CA GLY A 267 18.41 20.08 7.59
C GLY A 267 17.76 18.73 7.89
N GLN A 268 16.75 18.40 7.11
CA GLN A 268 15.92 17.21 7.28
C GLN A 268 16.66 15.93 6.88
N LYS A 269 16.48 14.87 7.66
CA LYS A 269 17.14 13.58 7.47
C LYS A 269 16.11 12.47 7.28
N ILE A 270 16.32 11.62 6.29
CA ILE A 270 15.53 10.40 6.06
C ILE A 270 16.44 9.22 6.29
N VAL A 271 16.14 8.42 7.30
CA VAL A 271 16.99 7.34 7.79
C VAL A 271 16.43 6.00 7.40
N ASP A 272 17.11 5.31 6.49
CA ASP A 272 16.83 3.91 6.15
C ASP A 272 17.50 3.01 7.18
N ILE A 273 16.68 2.31 7.99
CA ILE A 273 17.15 1.41 9.02
C ILE A 273 17.37 0.01 8.43
N SER A 274 18.64 -0.35 8.24
CA SER A 274 19.10 -1.69 7.84
C SER A 274 19.71 -2.47 9.01
N LEU A 275 19.22 -2.23 10.21
CA LEU A 275 19.65 -2.76 11.49
C LEU A 275 18.71 -3.86 11.99
N ILE A 276 19.14 -4.65 12.95
CA ILE A 276 18.24 -5.49 13.74
C ILE A 276 17.30 -4.59 14.59
N ALA A 277 16.15 -5.15 15.00
CA ALA A 277 15.10 -4.35 15.65
C ALA A 277 15.59 -3.64 16.93
N GLU A 278 16.43 -4.28 17.72
CA GLU A 278 16.99 -3.75 18.97
C GLU A 278 17.89 -2.54 18.71
N GLU A 279 18.80 -2.65 17.76
CA GLU A 279 19.70 -1.54 17.37
C GLU A 279 18.91 -0.37 16.76
N GLY A 280 17.91 -0.69 15.92
CA GLY A 280 17.04 0.32 15.33
C GLY A 280 16.23 1.09 16.37
N LYS A 281 15.70 0.41 17.40
CA LYS A 281 15.03 1.06 18.55
C LYS A 281 15.98 1.96 19.32
N TYR A 282 17.14 1.44 19.65
CA TYR A 282 18.16 2.20 20.38
C TYR A 282 18.51 3.50 19.65
N LEU A 283 18.70 3.43 18.33
CA LEU A 283 18.97 4.62 17.51
C LEU A 283 17.82 5.63 17.56
N ILE A 284 16.56 5.16 17.34
CA ILE A 284 15.39 6.05 17.35
C ILE A 284 15.24 6.71 18.72
N GLU A 285 15.37 5.94 19.81
CA GLU A 285 15.25 6.44 21.17
C GLU A 285 16.28 7.51 21.50
N ASN A 286 17.56 7.26 21.16
CA ASN A 286 18.61 8.23 21.36
C ASN A 286 18.39 9.55 20.60
N VAL A 287 17.98 9.47 19.33
CA VAL A 287 17.69 10.65 18.53
C VAL A 287 16.47 11.40 19.06
N ARG A 288 15.42 10.71 19.50
CA ARG A 288 14.26 11.32 20.15
C ARG A 288 14.62 12.03 21.47
N ASN A 289 15.53 11.45 22.25
CA ASN A 289 16.01 12.07 23.48
C ASN A 289 16.84 13.33 23.21
N GLN A 290 17.57 13.37 22.09
CA GLN A 290 18.39 14.53 21.70
C GLN A 290 17.58 15.67 21.09
N LEU A 291 16.64 15.36 20.20
CA LEU A 291 15.89 16.35 19.42
C LEU A 291 14.50 16.67 19.97
N GLY A 292 13.95 15.78 20.79
CA GLY A 292 12.56 15.79 21.21
C GLY A 292 11.66 14.94 20.31
N ALA A 293 10.66 14.30 20.93
CA ALA A 293 9.81 13.33 20.26
C ALA A 293 8.98 13.91 19.11
N THR A 294 8.61 15.18 19.16
CA THR A 294 7.80 15.87 18.14
C THR A 294 8.57 16.17 16.85
N ARG A 295 9.90 16.16 16.89
CA ARG A 295 10.76 16.42 15.71
C ARG A 295 11.18 15.15 14.98
N VAL A 296 10.77 13.98 15.49
CA VAL A 296 11.17 12.67 14.99
C VAL A 296 9.95 11.85 14.63
N ALA A 297 9.80 11.51 13.36
CA ALA A 297 8.77 10.59 12.87
C ALA A 297 9.34 9.19 12.67
N THR A 298 8.50 8.18 12.86
CA THR A 298 8.83 6.78 12.60
C THR A 298 7.81 6.20 11.64
N ILE A 299 8.28 5.70 10.51
CA ILE A 299 7.47 5.01 9.51
C ILE A 299 7.83 3.53 9.55
N LEU A 300 6.83 2.70 9.73
CA LEU A 300 6.98 1.25 9.68
C LEU A 300 6.55 0.74 8.30
N CYS A 301 7.53 0.33 7.52
CA CYS A 301 7.35 -0.19 6.17
C CYS A 301 6.93 -1.66 6.22
N LEU A 302 5.77 -1.99 5.67
CA LEU A 302 5.23 -3.35 5.59
C LEU A 302 4.87 -3.69 4.15
N PRO A 303 5.32 -4.83 3.60
CA PRO A 303 4.85 -5.26 2.29
C PRO A 303 3.39 -5.72 2.40
N SER A 304 2.56 -5.41 1.39
CA SER A 304 1.22 -5.97 1.27
C SER A 304 1.27 -7.49 1.16
N GLY A 305 0.23 -8.18 1.64
CA GLY A 305 0.23 -9.64 1.77
C GLY A 305 0.97 -10.16 3.02
N SER A 306 1.33 -9.28 3.95
CA SER A 306 2.01 -9.66 5.19
C SER A 306 1.10 -10.46 6.11
N SER A 307 1.64 -11.49 6.75
CA SER A 307 0.89 -12.24 7.75
C SER A 307 0.56 -11.37 8.98
N LYS A 308 -0.61 -11.64 9.61
CA LYS A 308 -1.00 -10.98 10.87
C LYS A 308 0.08 -11.10 11.95
N GLN A 309 0.81 -12.24 11.99
CA GLN A 309 1.88 -12.46 12.94
C GLN A 309 3.05 -11.50 12.71
N LEU A 310 3.48 -11.34 11.44
CA LEU A 310 4.54 -10.40 11.07
C LEU A 310 4.16 -8.97 11.41
N ILE A 311 2.94 -8.55 11.03
CA ILE A 311 2.41 -7.21 11.33
C ILE A 311 2.45 -6.96 12.84
N ASN A 312 1.88 -7.87 13.64
CA ASN A 312 1.85 -7.72 15.09
C ASN A 312 3.25 -7.69 15.71
N HIS A 313 4.18 -8.51 15.21
CA HIS A 313 5.56 -8.52 15.66
C HIS A 313 6.24 -7.18 15.39
N GLN A 314 6.13 -6.68 14.18
CA GLN A 314 6.72 -5.40 13.79
C GLN A 314 6.12 -4.22 14.56
N ILE A 315 4.79 -4.17 14.71
CA ILE A 315 4.14 -3.12 15.51
C ILE A 315 4.62 -3.18 16.96
N ASN A 316 4.68 -4.36 17.58
CA ASN A 316 5.12 -4.50 18.97
C ASN A 316 6.57 -4.05 19.15
N ASN A 317 7.42 -4.23 18.14
CA ASN A 317 8.81 -3.77 18.19
C ASN A 317 8.92 -2.24 18.22
N TYR A 318 8.04 -1.52 17.52
CA TYR A 318 8.15 -0.06 17.34
C TYR A 318 7.01 0.75 17.97
N LYS A 319 6.10 0.14 18.75
CA LYS A 319 4.91 0.79 19.32
C LYS A 319 5.22 2.03 20.17
N ASP A 320 6.36 2.05 20.87
CA ASP A 320 6.76 3.13 21.76
C ASP A 320 7.15 4.41 20.99
N PHE A 321 7.30 4.29 19.68
CA PHE A 321 7.63 5.40 18.77
C PHE A 321 6.41 5.90 17.98
N ASN A 322 5.20 5.42 18.26
CA ASN A 322 3.96 5.76 17.53
C ASN A 322 4.15 5.68 16.00
N PRO A 323 4.52 4.51 15.47
CA PRO A 323 4.84 4.39 14.06
C PRO A 323 3.61 4.58 13.19
N ILE A 324 3.79 5.23 12.03
CA ILE A 324 2.81 5.28 10.96
C ILE A 324 3.17 4.22 9.93
N ILE A 325 2.16 3.48 9.45
CA ILE A 325 2.38 2.39 8.50
C ILE A 325 2.50 2.91 7.07
N ALA A 326 3.49 2.40 6.36
CA ALA A 326 3.58 2.48 4.91
C ALA A 326 3.43 1.08 4.31
N PHE A 327 2.33 0.84 3.59
CA PHE A 327 2.22 -0.38 2.80
C PHE A 327 2.95 -0.23 1.47
N THR A 328 3.81 -1.19 1.20
CA THR A 328 4.60 -1.28 -0.04
C THR A 328 4.17 -2.47 -0.88
N LYS A 329 4.62 -2.51 -2.14
CA LYS A 329 4.32 -3.61 -3.07
C LYS A 329 2.83 -3.85 -3.29
N VAL A 330 2.00 -2.80 -3.20
CA VAL A 330 0.56 -2.91 -3.44
C VAL A 330 0.22 -3.21 -4.90
N ASP A 331 1.21 -3.14 -5.81
CA ASP A 331 1.14 -3.59 -7.20
C ASP A 331 1.36 -5.11 -7.34
N GLU A 332 2.08 -5.73 -6.41
CA GLU A 332 2.37 -7.17 -6.40
C GLU A 332 1.28 -7.96 -5.67
N CYS A 333 0.74 -7.41 -4.58
CA CYS A 333 -0.27 -8.05 -3.76
C CYS A 333 -1.28 -7.03 -3.24
N GLN A 334 -2.55 -7.41 -3.16
CA GLN A 334 -3.58 -6.57 -2.53
C GLN A 334 -3.43 -6.58 -1.01
N ILE A 335 -3.88 -5.50 -0.38
CA ILE A 335 -3.96 -5.42 1.08
C ILE A 335 -5.28 -6.05 1.52
N PHE A 336 -5.22 -7.08 2.36
CA PHE A 336 -6.38 -7.83 2.81
C PHE A 336 -7.05 -7.20 4.05
N PRO A 337 -8.37 -7.36 4.24
CA PRO A 337 -9.07 -6.88 5.43
C PRO A 337 -8.45 -7.36 6.75
N ARG A 338 -7.94 -8.60 6.80
CA ARG A 338 -7.26 -9.17 7.99
C ARG A 338 -5.98 -8.40 8.38
N GLU A 339 -5.23 -7.88 7.40
CA GLU A 339 -4.03 -7.07 7.66
C GLU A 339 -4.42 -5.73 8.27
N LEU A 340 -5.44 -5.08 7.69
CA LEU A 340 -5.96 -3.81 8.17
C LEU A 340 -6.60 -3.95 9.57
N CYS A 341 -7.28 -5.06 9.84
CA CYS A 341 -7.81 -5.37 11.17
C CYS A 341 -6.68 -5.52 12.20
N ALA A 342 -5.53 -6.08 11.83
CA ALA A 342 -4.39 -6.20 12.74
C ALA A 342 -3.86 -4.81 13.17
N LEU A 343 -3.86 -3.84 12.25
CA LEU A 343 -3.49 -2.44 12.54
C LEU A 343 -4.56 -1.78 13.43
N ALA A 344 -5.83 -1.91 13.07
CA ALA A 344 -6.94 -1.34 13.81
C ALA A 344 -7.04 -1.87 15.26
N ASP A 345 -6.73 -3.15 15.47
CA ASP A 345 -6.68 -3.78 16.80
C ASP A 345 -5.58 -3.18 17.69
N LYS A 346 -4.50 -2.68 17.11
CA LYS A 346 -3.37 -2.03 17.78
C LYS A 346 -3.46 -0.50 17.78
N ASN A 347 -4.52 0.04 17.18
CA ASN A 347 -4.73 1.49 17.03
C ASN A 347 -3.60 2.19 16.27
N VAL A 348 -2.97 1.49 15.31
CA VAL A 348 -1.92 2.03 14.47
C VAL A 348 -2.52 2.51 13.14
N LYS A 349 -2.05 3.66 12.66
CA LYS A 349 -2.59 4.35 11.50
C LYS A 349 -1.77 4.05 10.25
N ILE A 350 -2.44 4.10 9.09
CA ILE A 350 -1.80 3.99 7.78
C ILE A 350 -1.62 5.39 7.23
N GLY A 351 -0.39 5.74 6.84
CA GLY A 351 -0.09 7.04 6.24
C GLY A 351 0.20 6.93 4.74
N PHE A 352 0.79 5.83 4.30
CA PHE A 352 1.30 5.73 2.95
C PHE A 352 0.96 4.42 2.28
N LEU A 353 0.68 4.50 0.96
CA LEU A 353 0.55 3.37 0.07
C LEU A 353 1.51 3.54 -1.11
N THR A 354 2.25 2.50 -1.44
CA THR A 354 3.15 2.53 -2.59
C THR A 354 3.34 1.14 -3.20
N GLY A 355 3.39 1.07 -4.53
CA GLY A 355 3.48 -0.20 -5.26
C GLY A 355 4.13 -0.07 -6.62
N SER A 356 4.61 1.12 -6.99
CA SER A 356 5.30 1.33 -8.26
C SER A 356 6.82 1.29 -8.08
N ARG A 357 7.53 0.88 -9.14
CA ARG A 357 8.99 0.99 -9.21
C ARG A 357 9.46 2.43 -9.49
N THR A 358 8.57 3.30 -9.96
CA THR A 358 8.88 4.72 -10.15
C THR A 358 9.07 5.41 -8.80
N ILE A 359 9.91 6.41 -8.73
CA ILE A 359 10.17 7.16 -7.50
C ILE A 359 9.27 8.40 -7.42
N LEU A 360 9.21 9.18 -8.49
CA LEU A 360 8.41 10.41 -8.54
C LEU A 360 6.92 10.10 -8.69
N GLY A 361 6.08 10.80 -7.93
CA GLY A 361 4.63 10.68 -8.01
C GLY A 361 4.05 9.30 -7.66
N SER A 362 4.81 8.45 -6.95
CA SER A 362 4.45 7.05 -6.69
C SER A 362 4.18 6.73 -5.22
N LEU A 363 4.08 7.77 -4.39
CA LEU A 363 3.71 7.67 -2.99
C LEU A 363 2.30 8.26 -2.84
N ALA A 364 1.31 7.43 -2.54
CA ALA A 364 -0.03 7.86 -2.24
C ALA A 364 -0.20 8.06 -0.73
N LEU A 365 -0.84 9.16 -0.35
CA LEU A 365 -1.28 9.38 1.02
C LEU A 365 -2.50 8.49 1.29
N SER A 366 -2.56 7.93 2.48
CA SER A 366 -3.63 7.01 2.86
C SER A 366 -4.84 7.79 3.41
N GLU A 367 -5.47 8.59 2.55
CA GLU A 367 -6.70 9.28 2.87
C GLU A 367 -7.85 8.28 3.08
N PRO A 368 -8.87 8.62 3.91
CA PRO A 368 -10.01 7.75 4.16
C PRO A 368 -10.72 7.28 2.88
N ASP A 369 -10.89 8.16 1.91
CA ASP A 369 -11.57 7.86 0.65
C ASP A 369 -10.73 6.90 -0.25
N VAL A 370 -9.40 7.02 -0.20
CA VAL A 370 -8.48 6.10 -0.91
C VAL A 370 -8.58 4.70 -0.32
N LEU A 371 -8.55 4.60 1.01
CA LEU A 371 -8.70 3.32 1.72
C LEU A 371 -10.09 2.72 1.52
N PHE A 372 -11.13 3.53 1.58
CA PHE A 372 -12.50 3.10 1.31
C PHE A 372 -12.62 2.51 -0.11
N SER A 373 -12.11 3.23 -1.11
CA SER A 373 -12.15 2.77 -2.51
C SER A 373 -11.37 1.47 -2.71
N HIS A 374 -10.23 1.31 -2.04
CA HIS A 374 -9.46 0.06 -2.06
C HIS A 374 -10.24 -1.11 -1.46
N LEU A 375 -10.84 -0.91 -0.29
CA LEU A 375 -11.65 -1.93 0.39
C LEU A 375 -12.90 -2.30 -0.41
N GLU A 376 -13.57 -1.31 -1.00
CA GLU A 376 -14.75 -1.54 -1.83
C GLU A 376 -14.41 -2.37 -3.06
N SER A 377 -13.28 -2.07 -3.74
CA SER A 377 -12.83 -2.84 -4.90
C SER A 377 -12.43 -4.27 -4.53
N TYR A 378 -11.80 -4.48 -3.38
CA TYR A 378 -11.48 -5.81 -2.88
C TYR A 378 -12.75 -6.65 -2.71
N ILE A 379 -13.74 -6.10 -2.02
CA ILE A 379 -15.01 -6.80 -1.74
C ILE A 379 -15.79 -7.12 -3.01
N ILE A 380 -15.81 -6.19 -3.96
CA ILE A 380 -16.48 -6.41 -5.24
C ILE A 380 -15.81 -7.56 -6.01
N ASN A 381 -14.48 -7.65 -5.98
CA ASN A 381 -13.75 -8.75 -6.62
C ASN A 381 -14.06 -10.09 -5.95
N GLU A 382 -14.06 -10.17 -4.62
CA GLU A 382 -14.41 -11.39 -3.89
C GLU A 382 -15.83 -11.88 -4.20
N LEU A 383 -16.80 -10.96 -4.22
CA LEU A 383 -18.19 -11.29 -4.53
C LEU A 383 -18.41 -11.80 -5.98
N ASN A 384 -17.50 -11.49 -6.90
CA ASN A 384 -17.59 -11.96 -8.28
C ASN A 384 -16.89 -13.32 -8.50
N HIS A 385 -16.10 -13.77 -7.55
CA HIS A 385 -15.43 -15.08 -7.57
C HIS A 385 -16.26 -16.17 -6.85
N GLU A 386 -17.29 -15.80 -6.07
CA GLU A 386 -18.32 -16.69 -5.52
C GLU A 386 -19.46 -16.89 -6.53
#